data_4547aa9078826585206396da04b1dae0
#
_entry.id   4547aa9078826585206396da04b1dae0
#
_cell.length_a   1.000
_cell.length_b   1.000
_cell.length_c   1.000
_cell.angle_alpha   90.00
_cell.angle_beta   90.00
_cell.angle_gamma   90.00
#
_symmetry.space_group_name_H-M   'P 1'
#
loop_
_entity.id
_entity.type
_entity.pdbx_description
1 polymer ?
#
loop_
_entity_poly.entity_id
_entity_poly.type
_entity_poly.pdbx_seq_one_letter_code
_entity_poly.pdbx_strand_id
1 'polypeptide(L)'
;MIARVLPQGEIKVEALQSLIVSDIPEGQAIEYKSTINISDDKAKKNLCAEVASFANASGGDIVFGIAEKGGKATALEPLPDFDGDKVELQLRQIFNTHIEPAVPGLRFCRVEIASGESALVLRIPQSWSRPHALLAEIPQFPVRDGNRKRPLKLRELRDLFGASASIAQRMKQFRVRADASRP
;
A
#
# COMPACT_ATOMS: atom_id res chain seq x y z
N MET A 1 15.70 3.50 7.22
CA MET A 1 14.75 3.57 6.09
C MET A 1 14.87 2.26 5.34
N ILE A 2 13.79 1.47 5.24
CA ILE A 2 13.81 0.21 4.48
C ILE A 2 13.85 0.59 3.01
N ALA A 3 14.81 0.05 2.25
CA ALA A 3 14.92 0.30 0.81
C ALA A 3 13.70 -0.33 0.11
N ARG A 4 13.08 0.42 -0.80
CA ARG A 4 12.03 -0.12 -1.68
C ARG A 4 12.66 -1.10 -2.66
N VAL A 5 11.95 -2.17 -2.95
CA VAL A 5 12.40 -3.22 -3.88
C VAL A 5 12.24 -2.74 -5.33
N LEU A 6 11.15 -2.06 -5.63
CA LEU A 6 10.87 -1.52 -6.97
C LEU A 6 11.34 -0.06 -7.11
N PRO A 7 11.73 0.38 -8.33
CA PRO A 7 12.22 1.74 -8.59
C PRO A 7 11.17 2.79 -8.22
N GLN A 8 11.64 4.00 -7.83
CA GLN A 8 10.77 5.11 -7.43
C GLN A 8 10.07 5.80 -8.61
N GLY A 9 10.65 5.69 -9.82
CA GLY A 9 10.10 6.25 -11.05
C GLY A 9 9.14 5.30 -11.75
N GLU A 10 9.20 5.30 -13.08
CA GLU A 10 8.44 4.39 -13.94
C GLU A 10 8.84 2.94 -13.65
N ILE A 11 7.84 2.06 -13.50
CA ILE A 11 8.05 0.63 -13.31
C ILE A 11 7.78 -0.06 -14.64
N LYS A 12 8.81 -0.71 -15.16
CA LYS A 12 8.75 -1.49 -16.40
C LYS A 12 8.73 -2.99 -16.11
N VAL A 13 8.39 -3.79 -17.10
CA VAL A 13 8.27 -5.25 -16.95
C VAL A 13 9.59 -5.90 -16.49
N GLU A 14 10.74 -5.36 -16.89
CA GLU A 14 12.05 -5.88 -16.47
C GLU A 14 12.25 -5.78 -14.96
N ALA A 15 11.67 -4.76 -14.32
CA ALA A 15 11.71 -4.64 -12.85
C ALA A 15 10.88 -5.75 -12.18
N LEU A 16 9.75 -6.14 -12.76
CA LEU A 16 8.95 -7.27 -12.26
C LEU A 16 9.65 -8.61 -12.52
N GLN A 17 10.26 -8.79 -13.68
CA GLN A 17 11.04 -9.97 -14.01
C GLN A 17 12.23 -10.14 -13.07
N SER A 18 12.88 -9.05 -12.67
CA SER A 18 14.01 -9.08 -11.73
C SER A 18 13.61 -9.59 -10.34
N LEU A 19 12.35 -9.39 -9.91
CA LEU A 19 11.85 -9.94 -8.65
C LEU A 19 11.87 -11.47 -8.66
N ILE A 20 11.51 -12.06 -9.80
CA ILE A 20 11.46 -13.52 -10.00
C ILE A 20 12.88 -14.07 -10.12
N VAL A 21 13.69 -13.47 -11.00
CA VAL A 21 15.08 -13.93 -11.26
C VAL A 21 15.94 -13.85 -10.00
N SER A 22 15.71 -12.84 -9.16
CA SER A 22 16.49 -12.64 -7.93
C SER A 22 15.86 -13.30 -6.70
N ASP A 23 14.82 -14.13 -6.88
CA ASP A 23 14.12 -14.82 -5.78
C ASP A 23 13.71 -13.88 -4.64
N ILE A 24 13.27 -12.65 -4.96
CA ILE A 24 12.93 -11.64 -3.95
C ILE A 24 11.73 -12.12 -3.13
N PRO A 25 11.89 -12.31 -1.80
CA PRO A 25 10.78 -12.75 -0.97
C PRO A 25 9.82 -11.62 -0.61
N GLU A 26 8.56 -11.97 -0.37
CA GLU A 26 7.65 -11.10 0.35
C GLU A 26 8.24 -10.64 1.68
N GLY A 27 7.93 -9.42 2.09
CA GLY A 27 8.54 -8.90 3.31
C GLY A 27 8.00 -7.56 3.73
N GLN A 28 8.85 -6.81 4.40
CA GLN A 28 8.51 -5.50 4.94
C GLN A 28 8.10 -4.47 3.88
N ALA A 29 8.55 -4.64 2.63
CA ALA A 29 8.38 -3.64 1.58
C ALA A 29 7.64 -4.14 0.32
N ILE A 30 7.31 -5.42 0.23
CA ILE A 30 6.65 -5.99 -0.96
C ILE A 30 5.75 -7.17 -0.60
N GLU A 31 4.65 -7.28 -1.36
CA GLU A 31 3.66 -8.36 -1.32
C GLU A 31 3.29 -8.75 -2.75
N TYR A 32 3.11 -10.04 -3.03
CA TYR A 32 2.71 -10.56 -4.32
C TYR A 32 1.29 -11.10 -4.31
N LYS A 33 0.58 -10.89 -5.41
CA LYS A 33 -0.77 -11.45 -5.62
C LYS A 33 -0.96 -11.78 -7.09
N SER A 34 -1.47 -12.96 -7.37
CA SER A 34 -1.76 -13.36 -8.75
C SER A 34 -2.93 -12.55 -9.35
N THR A 35 -3.90 -12.16 -8.52
CA THR A 35 -5.12 -11.47 -8.99
C THR A 35 -5.53 -10.33 -8.08
N ILE A 36 -6.37 -9.42 -8.59
CA ILE A 36 -7.04 -8.39 -7.80
C ILE A 36 -8.35 -9.00 -7.28
N ASN A 37 -8.31 -9.58 -6.09
CA ASN A 37 -9.50 -10.19 -5.50
C ASN A 37 -10.28 -9.19 -4.63
N ILE A 38 -11.43 -8.75 -5.12
CA ILE A 38 -12.40 -7.87 -4.47
C ILE A 38 -13.83 -8.42 -4.62
N SER A 39 -13.97 -9.74 -4.77
CA SER A 39 -15.23 -10.42 -5.09
C SER A 39 -16.26 -10.31 -3.97
N ASP A 40 -15.81 -10.33 -2.72
CA ASP A 40 -16.65 -10.29 -1.53
C ASP A 40 -16.07 -9.37 -0.44
N ASP A 41 -16.83 -9.14 0.60
CA ASP A 41 -16.42 -8.24 1.70
C ASP A 41 -15.20 -8.75 2.46
N LYS A 42 -14.99 -10.05 2.55
CA LYS A 42 -13.82 -10.64 3.21
C LYS A 42 -12.56 -10.37 2.40
N ALA A 43 -12.63 -10.55 1.06
CA ALA A 43 -11.53 -10.24 0.16
C ALA A 43 -11.17 -8.75 0.19
N LYS A 44 -12.18 -7.86 0.13
CA LYS A 44 -11.99 -6.41 0.26
C LYS A 44 -11.31 -6.03 1.58
N LYS A 45 -11.81 -6.55 2.72
CA LYS A 45 -11.23 -6.30 4.05
C LYS A 45 -9.80 -6.83 4.15
N ASN A 46 -9.50 -7.99 3.59
CA ASN A 46 -8.14 -8.52 3.55
C ASN A 46 -7.18 -7.60 2.78
N LEU A 47 -7.59 -7.12 1.61
CA LEU A 47 -6.79 -6.18 0.83
C LEU A 47 -6.62 -4.84 1.57
N CYS A 48 -7.66 -4.32 2.20
CA CYS A 48 -7.59 -3.13 3.05
C CYS A 48 -6.60 -3.33 4.22
N ALA A 49 -6.57 -4.52 4.82
CA ALA A 49 -5.63 -4.86 5.88
C ALA A 49 -4.17 -4.85 5.39
N GLU A 50 -3.89 -5.31 4.16
CA GLU A 50 -2.56 -5.16 3.55
C GLU A 50 -2.18 -3.69 3.40
N VAL A 51 -3.05 -2.90 2.77
CA VAL A 51 -2.81 -1.47 2.53
C VAL A 51 -2.57 -0.72 3.83
N ALA A 52 -3.44 -0.89 4.83
CA ALA A 52 -3.29 -0.26 6.13
C ALA A 52 -2.01 -0.72 6.85
N SER A 53 -1.64 -2.01 6.74
CA SER A 53 -0.44 -2.53 7.39
C SER A 53 0.85 -1.93 6.84
N PHE A 54 0.94 -1.74 5.53
CA PHE A 54 2.06 -1.04 4.90
C PHE A 54 2.09 0.44 5.28
N ALA A 55 0.95 1.13 5.23
CA ALA A 55 0.85 2.55 5.57
C ALA A 55 1.24 2.82 7.03
N ASN A 56 0.89 1.93 7.95
CA ASN A 56 1.24 1.99 9.37
C ASN A 56 2.71 1.65 9.65
N ALA A 57 3.35 0.91 8.75
CA ALA A 57 4.77 0.55 8.84
C ALA A 57 5.66 1.54 8.05
N SER A 58 6.43 1.06 7.11
CA SER A 58 7.41 1.84 6.32
C SER A 58 6.92 2.14 4.89
N GLY A 59 5.69 1.78 4.57
CA GLY A 59 5.19 1.72 3.20
C GLY A 59 5.65 0.45 2.51
N GLY A 60 5.30 0.29 1.23
CA GLY A 60 5.65 -0.86 0.42
C GLY A 60 4.89 -0.88 -0.89
N ASP A 61 5.02 -1.98 -1.61
CA ASP A 61 4.36 -2.20 -2.89
C ASP A 61 3.57 -3.53 -2.83
N ILE A 62 2.33 -3.54 -3.30
CA ILE A 62 1.58 -4.77 -3.60
C ILE A 62 1.60 -4.94 -5.11
N VAL A 63 2.12 -6.06 -5.58
CA VAL A 63 2.23 -6.38 -7.00
C VAL A 63 1.20 -7.43 -7.37
N PHE A 64 0.23 -7.06 -8.19
CA PHE A 64 -0.76 -7.95 -8.75
C PHE A 64 -0.32 -8.41 -10.15
N GLY A 65 -0.54 -9.69 -10.47
CA GLY A 65 -0.08 -10.30 -11.71
C GLY A 65 1.24 -11.03 -11.56
N ILE A 66 1.57 -11.45 -10.32
CA ILE A 66 2.73 -12.30 -10.00
C ILE A 66 2.25 -13.50 -9.18
N ALA A 67 2.59 -14.70 -9.65
CA ALA A 67 2.42 -15.93 -8.88
C ALA A 67 3.46 -15.99 -7.75
N GLU A 68 3.00 -16.44 -6.58
CA GLU A 68 3.82 -16.60 -5.38
C GLU A 68 3.82 -18.07 -4.95
N LYS A 69 4.97 -18.55 -4.47
CA LYS A 69 5.08 -19.84 -3.79
C LYS A 69 6.09 -19.74 -2.65
N GLY A 70 5.61 -20.02 -1.43
CA GLY A 70 6.45 -19.97 -0.23
C GLY A 70 6.97 -18.55 0.10
N GLY A 71 6.18 -17.51 -0.24
CA GLY A 71 6.56 -16.11 -0.05
C GLY A 71 7.54 -15.57 -1.08
N LYS A 72 7.76 -16.24 -2.22
CA LYS A 72 8.66 -15.79 -3.28
C LYS A 72 7.92 -15.64 -4.61
N ALA A 73 8.25 -14.61 -5.36
CA ALA A 73 7.80 -14.46 -6.74
C ALA A 73 8.31 -15.62 -7.60
N THR A 74 7.42 -16.29 -8.33
CA THR A 74 7.80 -17.46 -9.13
C THR A 74 7.60 -17.28 -10.63
N ALA A 75 6.55 -16.55 -11.03
CA ALA A 75 6.25 -16.30 -12.43
C ALA A 75 5.42 -15.02 -12.58
N LEU A 76 5.50 -14.37 -13.74
CA LEU A 76 4.47 -13.42 -14.16
C LEU A 76 3.18 -14.20 -14.45
N GLU A 77 2.08 -13.74 -13.86
CA GLU A 77 0.73 -14.25 -14.07
C GLU A 77 -0.15 -13.05 -14.45
N PRO A 78 -0.06 -12.59 -15.72
CA PRO A 78 -0.64 -11.34 -16.13
C PRO A 78 -2.13 -11.27 -15.84
N LEU A 79 -2.56 -10.10 -15.38
CA LEU A 79 -3.99 -9.80 -15.29
C LEU A 79 -4.58 -9.70 -16.70
N PRO A 80 -5.81 -10.20 -16.92
CA PRO A 80 -6.51 -9.98 -18.16
C PRO A 80 -6.65 -8.47 -18.41
N ASP A 81 -6.86 -8.08 -19.67
CA ASP A 81 -6.99 -6.67 -20.02
C ASP A 81 -8.03 -5.98 -19.14
N PHE A 82 -7.63 -4.89 -18.52
CA PHE A 82 -8.47 -4.10 -17.63
C PHE A 82 -8.29 -2.61 -17.86
N ASP A 83 -9.36 -1.87 -17.65
CA ASP A 83 -9.34 -0.42 -17.58
C ASP A 83 -8.67 0.03 -16.27
N GLY A 84 -7.44 0.54 -16.37
CA GLY A 84 -6.63 0.95 -15.22
C GLY A 84 -7.31 2.01 -14.37
N ASP A 85 -7.93 3.01 -14.99
CA ASP A 85 -8.61 4.11 -14.29
C ASP A 85 -9.83 3.59 -13.52
N LYS A 86 -10.56 2.66 -14.12
CA LYS A 86 -11.73 2.04 -13.49
C LYS A 86 -11.36 1.19 -12.29
N VAL A 87 -10.31 0.39 -12.42
CA VAL A 87 -9.78 -0.43 -11.32
C VAL A 87 -9.24 0.46 -10.20
N GLU A 88 -8.48 1.51 -10.53
CA GLU A 88 -7.99 2.47 -9.54
C GLU A 88 -9.14 3.13 -8.78
N LEU A 89 -10.16 3.63 -9.49
CA LEU A 89 -11.32 4.26 -8.86
C LEU A 89 -12.04 3.29 -7.91
N GLN A 90 -12.26 2.06 -8.35
CA GLN A 90 -12.91 1.02 -7.54
C GLN A 90 -12.10 0.68 -6.28
N LEU A 91 -10.79 0.51 -6.41
CA LEU A 91 -9.91 0.22 -5.27
C LEU A 91 -9.86 1.40 -4.30
N ARG A 92 -9.79 2.64 -4.79
CA ARG A 92 -9.85 3.84 -3.94
C ARG A 92 -11.16 3.94 -3.16
N GLN A 93 -12.29 3.62 -3.79
CA GLN A 93 -13.59 3.59 -3.11
C GLN A 93 -13.61 2.54 -1.99
N ILE A 94 -13.09 1.33 -2.25
CA ILE A 94 -12.99 0.26 -1.26
C ILE A 94 -12.11 0.71 -0.08
N PHE A 95 -10.94 1.28 -0.34
CA PHE A 95 -10.03 1.73 0.71
C PHE A 95 -10.64 2.85 1.55
N ASN A 96 -11.27 3.85 0.91
CA ASN A 96 -11.92 4.95 1.62
C ASN A 96 -13.13 4.51 2.46
N THR A 97 -13.79 3.40 2.07
CA THR A 97 -14.91 2.83 2.83
C THR A 97 -14.46 2.03 4.05
N HIS A 98 -13.27 1.42 3.99
CA HIS A 98 -12.87 0.45 5.01
C HIS A 98 -11.65 0.89 5.84
N ILE A 99 -10.96 1.98 5.50
CA ILE A 99 -9.76 2.43 6.20
C ILE A 99 -9.94 3.87 6.68
N GLU A 100 -9.74 4.09 7.99
CA GLU A 100 -9.84 5.42 8.62
C GLU A 100 -8.58 5.71 9.46
N PRO A 101 -7.98 6.92 9.35
CA PRO A 101 -8.16 7.88 8.26
C PRO A 101 -7.77 7.29 6.89
N ALA A 102 -8.23 7.90 5.78
CA ALA A 102 -7.85 7.46 4.45
C ALA A 102 -6.33 7.51 4.24
N VAL A 103 -5.78 6.52 3.54
CA VAL A 103 -4.33 6.45 3.27
C VAL A 103 -3.96 7.44 2.16
N PRO A 104 -3.17 8.49 2.46
CA PRO A 104 -2.80 9.48 1.45
C PRO A 104 -1.70 8.95 0.53
N GLY A 105 -1.65 9.45 -0.71
CA GLY A 105 -0.53 9.26 -1.61
C GLY A 105 -0.39 7.87 -2.23
N LEU A 106 -1.46 7.07 -2.23
CA LEU A 106 -1.49 5.81 -2.98
C LEU A 106 -1.25 6.07 -4.46
N ARG A 107 -0.39 5.27 -5.09
CA ARG A 107 -0.12 5.30 -6.53
C ARG A 107 -0.41 3.95 -7.15
N PHE A 108 -1.05 3.98 -8.30
CA PHE A 108 -1.38 2.80 -9.09
C PHE A 108 -0.56 2.88 -10.38
N CYS A 109 0.27 1.87 -10.61
CA CYS A 109 1.15 1.81 -11.77
C CYS A 109 0.78 0.56 -12.57
N ARG A 110 0.13 0.73 -13.71
CA ARG A 110 -0.08 -0.35 -14.67
C ARG A 110 1.23 -0.61 -15.39
N VAL A 111 1.64 -1.86 -15.44
CA VAL A 111 2.86 -2.31 -16.11
C VAL A 111 2.45 -3.25 -17.23
N GLU A 112 2.63 -2.84 -18.47
CA GLU A 112 2.36 -3.67 -19.63
C GLU A 112 3.41 -4.80 -19.71
N ILE A 113 2.93 -6.05 -19.86
CA ILE A 113 3.77 -7.25 -19.96
C ILE A 113 3.82 -7.71 -21.41
N ALA A 114 2.64 -7.81 -22.05
CA ALA A 114 2.44 -8.11 -23.45
C ALA A 114 1.18 -7.39 -23.96
N SER A 115 0.91 -7.47 -25.24
CA SER A 115 -0.29 -6.84 -25.83
C SER A 115 -1.57 -7.36 -25.15
N GLY A 116 -2.30 -6.47 -24.48
CA GLY A 116 -3.52 -6.79 -23.73
C GLY A 116 -3.29 -7.49 -22.38
N GLU A 117 -2.05 -7.63 -21.93
CA GLU A 117 -1.70 -8.25 -20.66
C GLU A 117 -0.90 -7.29 -19.79
N SER A 118 -1.26 -7.15 -18.53
CA SER A 118 -0.63 -6.19 -17.63
C SER A 118 -0.51 -6.73 -16.20
N ALA A 119 0.41 -6.15 -15.44
CA ALA A 119 0.41 -6.21 -13.98
C ALA A 119 -0.03 -4.87 -13.41
N LEU A 120 -0.44 -4.85 -12.16
CA LEU A 120 -0.73 -3.62 -11.42
C LEU A 120 0.17 -3.55 -10.18
N VAL A 121 0.91 -2.46 -10.02
CA VAL A 121 1.66 -2.18 -8.79
C VAL A 121 0.93 -1.11 -8.00
N LEU A 122 0.44 -1.47 -6.82
CA LEU A 122 -0.12 -0.54 -5.85
C LEU A 122 0.98 -0.10 -4.89
N ARG A 123 1.46 1.12 -5.05
CA ARG A 123 2.47 1.72 -4.20
C ARG A 123 1.85 2.44 -3.02
N ILE A 124 2.23 2.03 -1.83
CA ILE A 124 1.72 2.52 -0.56
C ILE A 124 2.85 3.28 0.14
N PRO A 125 2.72 4.60 0.37
CA PRO A 125 3.72 5.33 1.13
C PRO A 125 3.62 5.00 2.62
N GLN A 126 4.72 5.19 3.38
CA GLN A 126 4.60 5.35 4.82
C GLN A 126 3.73 6.57 5.10
N SER A 127 2.64 6.37 5.82
CA SER A 127 1.71 7.47 6.05
C SER A 127 2.17 8.38 7.17
N TRP A 128 2.05 9.68 6.96
CA TRP A 128 2.23 10.69 7.99
C TRP A 128 1.00 10.84 8.90
N SER A 129 -0.19 10.38 8.45
CA SER A 129 -1.46 10.43 9.20
C SER A 129 -1.80 9.10 9.89
N ARG A 130 -0.82 8.19 10.02
CA ARG A 130 -0.99 6.92 10.75
C ARG A 130 -1.23 7.15 12.25
N PRO A 131 -1.92 6.24 12.97
CA PRO A 131 -2.30 4.91 12.52
C PRO A 131 -3.60 4.89 11.72
N HIS A 132 -3.66 4.03 10.70
CA HIS A 132 -4.85 3.72 9.94
C HIS A 132 -5.55 2.50 10.52
N ALA A 133 -6.84 2.64 10.81
CA ALA A 133 -7.68 1.57 11.30
C ALA A 133 -8.47 0.92 10.15
N LEU A 134 -8.70 -0.38 10.23
CA LEU A 134 -9.79 -1.02 9.49
C LEU A 134 -11.10 -0.76 10.22
N LEU A 135 -12.09 -0.27 9.47
CA LEU A 135 -13.43 -0.06 9.97
C LEU A 135 -14.14 -1.42 10.09
N ALA A 136 -14.47 -1.80 11.30
CA ALA A 136 -15.22 -2.99 11.68
C ALA A 136 -15.98 -2.67 12.97
N GLU A 137 -16.77 -3.62 13.47
CA GLU A 137 -17.42 -3.49 14.77
C GLU A 137 -16.42 -3.12 15.88
N ILE A 138 -15.25 -3.75 15.85
CA ILE A 138 -14.09 -3.36 16.66
C ILE A 138 -12.97 -2.93 15.69
N PRO A 139 -12.57 -1.64 15.68
CA PRO A 139 -11.51 -1.17 14.81
C PRO A 139 -10.20 -1.91 15.02
N GLN A 140 -9.55 -2.32 13.94
CA GLN A 140 -8.29 -3.03 13.95
C GLN A 140 -7.19 -2.17 13.33
N PHE A 141 -6.03 -2.14 13.96
CA PHE A 141 -4.87 -1.38 13.50
C PHE A 141 -3.75 -2.35 13.06
N PRO A 142 -3.77 -2.84 11.82
CA PRO A 142 -2.74 -3.75 11.33
C PRO A 142 -1.43 -3.02 11.08
N VAL A 143 -0.31 -3.71 11.32
CA VAL A 143 1.03 -3.24 10.95
C VAL A 143 1.81 -4.38 10.30
N ARG A 144 2.62 -4.04 9.31
CA ARG A 144 3.51 -4.99 8.64
C ARG A 144 4.68 -5.33 9.55
N ASP A 145 4.95 -6.63 9.70
CA ASP A 145 6.04 -7.18 10.50
C ASP A 145 6.69 -8.33 9.72
N GLY A 146 7.74 -8.03 8.97
CA GLY A 146 8.27 -8.92 7.95
C GLY A 146 7.26 -9.19 6.83
N ASN A 147 6.98 -10.46 6.56
CA ASN A 147 5.96 -10.91 5.60
C ASN A 147 4.56 -11.11 6.21
N ARG A 148 4.36 -10.72 7.48
CA ARG A 148 3.10 -10.92 8.21
C ARG A 148 2.46 -9.58 8.58
N LYS A 149 1.17 -9.63 8.84
CA LYS A 149 0.41 -8.57 9.49
C LYS A 149 0.18 -8.97 10.94
N ARG A 150 0.33 -8.01 11.84
CA ARG A 150 -0.08 -8.14 13.24
C ARG A 150 -0.84 -6.89 13.68
N PRO A 151 -1.64 -6.95 14.74
CA PRO A 151 -2.16 -5.73 15.34
C PRO A 151 -1.05 -4.89 15.97
N LEU A 152 -1.21 -3.57 15.93
CA LEU A 152 -0.39 -2.63 16.70
C LEU A 152 -0.63 -2.86 18.19
N LYS A 153 0.46 -2.86 18.97
CA LYS A 153 0.37 -2.88 20.42
C LYS A 153 -0.06 -1.51 20.97
N LEU A 154 -0.65 -1.47 22.15
CA LEU A 154 -1.15 -0.23 22.75
C LEU A 154 -0.09 0.89 22.83
N ARG A 155 1.17 0.54 23.15
CA ARG A 155 2.27 1.49 23.16
C ARG A 155 2.54 2.07 21.76
N GLU A 156 2.62 1.20 20.76
CA GLU A 156 2.84 1.61 19.36
C GLU A 156 1.71 2.52 18.85
N LEU A 157 0.44 2.21 19.20
CA LEU A 157 -0.70 3.06 18.90
C LEU A 157 -0.56 4.45 19.52
N ARG A 158 -0.20 4.53 20.80
CA ARG A 158 0.01 5.80 21.50
C ARG A 158 1.10 6.63 20.83
N ASP A 159 2.22 6.01 20.50
CA ASP A 159 3.36 6.67 19.87
C ASP A 159 2.99 7.20 18.46
N LEU A 160 2.24 6.42 17.67
CA LEU A 160 1.79 6.83 16.34
C LEU A 160 0.77 7.97 16.39
N PHE A 161 -0.21 7.94 17.30
CA PHE A 161 -1.15 9.04 17.51
C PHE A 161 -0.45 10.31 17.95
N GLY A 162 0.50 10.22 18.87
CA GLY A 162 1.30 11.36 19.31
C GLY A 162 2.13 11.97 18.19
N ALA A 163 2.76 11.14 17.36
CA ALA A 163 3.55 11.61 16.22
C ALA A 163 2.67 12.31 15.17
N SER A 164 1.51 11.76 14.81
CA SER A 164 0.61 12.37 13.83
C SER A 164 0.02 13.70 14.32
N ALA A 165 -0.34 13.79 15.59
CA ALA A 165 -0.83 15.04 16.19
C ALA A 165 0.25 16.15 16.14
N SER A 166 1.51 15.81 16.45
CA SER A 166 2.60 16.77 16.40
C SER A 166 2.93 17.25 14.97
N ILE A 167 2.80 16.40 13.97
CA ILE A 167 2.94 16.75 12.56
C ILE A 167 1.81 17.70 12.14
N ALA A 168 0.57 17.38 12.45
CA ALA A 168 -0.58 18.23 12.14
C ALA A 168 -0.46 19.63 12.77
N GLN A 169 0.02 19.71 13.99
CA GLN A 169 0.27 20.99 14.69
C GLN A 169 1.36 21.81 13.98
N ARG A 170 2.47 21.20 13.59
CA ARG A 170 3.56 21.86 12.84
C ARG A 170 3.06 22.37 11.49
N MET A 171 2.25 21.60 10.76
CA MET A 171 1.69 22.02 9.49
C MET A 171 0.74 23.23 9.64
N LYS A 172 -0.09 23.27 10.69
CA LYS A 172 -0.92 24.43 11.01
C LYS A 172 -0.09 25.69 11.28
N GLN A 173 0.96 25.57 12.08
CA GLN A 173 1.87 26.70 12.38
C GLN A 173 2.59 27.22 11.15
N PHE A 174 3.01 26.31 10.26
CA PHE A 174 3.64 26.69 8.99
C PHE A 174 2.68 27.47 8.08
N ARG A 175 1.42 27.03 7.96
CA ARG A 175 0.38 27.74 7.21
C ARG A 175 0.15 29.17 7.72
N VAL A 176 -0.01 29.32 9.03
CA VAL A 176 -0.22 30.63 9.66
C VAL A 176 0.96 31.58 9.36
N ARG A 177 2.19 31.09 9.40
CA ARG A 177 3.39 31.89 9.07
C ARG A 177 3.44 32.26 7.59
N ALA A 178 3.11 31.33 6.70
CA ALA A 178 3.08 31.57 5.26
C ALA A 178 2.02 32.61 4.87
N ASP A 179 0.85 32.58 5.49
CA ASP A 179 -0.22 33.55 5.27
C ASP A 179 0.13 34.94 5.84
N ALA A 180 0.83 35.01 6.98
CA ALA A 180 1.30 36.27 7.57
C ALA A 180 2.48 36.92 6.79
N SER A 181 3.12 36.17 5.89
CA SER A 181 4.26 36.62 5.07
C SER A 181 3.86 37.05 3.65
N ARG A 182 2.59 37.01 3.31
CA ARG A 182 2.08 37.54 2.03
C ARG A 182 1.84 39.04 2.17
N PRO A 183 2.48 39.85 1.31
CA PRO A 183 2.29 41.31 1.27
C PRO A 183 0.88 41.70 0.86
#